data_f58f5683dd15eb6b364e5d20634eb693
#
_entry.id   f58f5683dd15eb6b364e5d20634eb693
#
_cell.length_a   1.000
_cell.length_b   1.000
_cell.length_c   1.000
_cell.angle_alpha   90.00
_cell.angle_beta   90.00
_cell.angle_gamma   90.00
#
_symmetry.space_group_name_H-M   'P 1'
#
loop_
_entity.id
_entity.type
_entity.pdbx_description
1 polymer ?
#
loop_
_entity_poly.entity_id
_entity_poly.type
_entity_poly.pdbx_seq_one_letter_code
_entity_poly.pdbx_strand_id
1 'polypeptide(L)'
;CSLVGSEMCIRDRTKGTFRVRGDVIEIVPGHSESYLIRIELFGDTVERICEVDPLTGHILGSYNTYTIYPAYGYVTKKEQMLKACDTISKELEERLQYFKDETKLLEYERLDQRTRHDVEMLREVGMCPGIENYSRHIDGRKAGQRPYTLIDYFPKDFLLVVDESHVMLPQIRGMYNGDRSRKETLVCLLYTS
;
A
#
# COMPACT_ATOMS: atom_id res chain seq x y z
N CYS A 1 9.50 17.91 7.90
CA CYS A 1 8.58 16.78 8.14
C CYS A 1 7.68 17.11 9.31
N SER A 2 6.41 17.40 9.01
CA SER A 2 5.40 17.55 10.06
C SER A 2 4.89 16.16 10.40
N LEU A 3 5.44 15.56 11.43
CA LEU A 3 4.91 14.36 12.05
C LEU A 3 3.81 14.81 13.00
N VAL A 4 2.56 14.75 12.58
CA VAL A 4 1.42 14.86 13.49
C VAL A 4 1.39 13.55 14.27
N GLY A 5 2.05 13.54 15.44
CA GLY A 5 2.01 12.43 16.36
C GLY A 5 0.67 12.37 17.07
N SER A 6 -0.18 11.41 16.76
CA SER A 6 -1.20 11.01 17.68
C SER A 6 -0.53 10.30 18.86
N GLU A 7 -0.66 10.84 20.08
CA GLU A 7 -0.29 10.15 21.32
C GLU A 7 -1.09 8.85 21.42
N MET A 8 -0.47 7.75 21.02
CA MET A 8 -1.11 6.45 21.07
C MET A 8 -0.95 5.82 22.44
N CYS A 9 -2.07 5.51 23.08
CA CYS A 9 -2.13 4.74 24.32
C CYS A 9 -1.39 3.41 24.17
N ILE A 10 -0.81 2.92 25.26
CA ILE A 10 0.01 1.70 25.38
C ILE A 10 -0.70 0.44 24.84
N ARG A 11 -2.02 0.47 24.57
CA ARG A 11 -2.83 -0.67 24.13
C ARG A 11 -2.94 -0.88 22.62
N ASP A 12 -2.62 0.11 21.79
CA ASP A 12 -2.80 0.02 20.34
C ASP A 12 -1.45 -0.03 19.60
N ARG A 13 -0.65 -1.05 19.92
CA ARG A 13 0.60 -1.34 19.18
C ARG A 13 0.26 -2.12 17.92
N THR A 14 -0.15 -1.39 16.88
CA THR A 14 -0.40 -1.97 15.57
C THR A 14 0.85 -1.88 14.69
N LYS A 15 1.00 -2.83 13.76
CA LYS A 15 2.09 -2.83 12.79
C LYS A 15 2.18 -1.51 12.03
N GLY A 16 3.40 -1.01 11.84
CA GLY A 16 3.65 0.22 11.11
C GLY A 16 3.37 1.50 11.88
N THR A 17 3.13 1.42 13.17
CA THR A 17 2.97 2.59 14.01
C THR A 17 4.26 2.93 14.76
N PHE A 18 4.40 4.17 15.16
CA PHE A 18 5.54 4.62 15.96
C PHE A 18 5.09 5.58 17.08
N ARG A 19 5.91 5.67 18.08
CA ARG A 19 5.72 6.58 19.22
C ARG A 19 7.00 7.33 19.49
N VAL A 20 6.89 8.62 19.80
CA VAL A 20 8.01 9.46 20.21
C VAL A 20 7.79 9.92 21.65
N ARG A 21 8.79 9.75 22.50
CA ARG A 21 8.81 10.25 23.88
C ARG A 21 10.19 10.85 24.18
N GLY A 22 10.26 12.18 24.22
CA GLY A 22 11.54 12.88 24.36
C GLY A 22 12.51 12.46 23.25
N ASP A 23 13.67 11.99 23.62
CA ASP A 23 14.72 11.54 22.70
C ASP A 23 14.63 10.05 22.31
N VAL A 24 13.48 9.41 22.56
CA VAL A 24 13.26 8.00 22.25
C VAL A 24 12.14 7.83 21.22
N ILE A 25 12.45 7.13 20.14
CA ILE A 25 11.48 6.73 19.11
C ILE A 25 11.29 5.21 19.20
N GLU A 26 10.05 4.75 19.37
CA GLU A 26 9.69 3.33 19.34
C GLU A 26 8.83 3.05 18.15
N ILE A 27 9.20 2.04 17.35
CA ILE A 27 8.54 1.67 16.10
C ILE A 27 8.09 0.22 16.17
N VAL A 28 6.85 -0.05 15.78
CA VAL A 28 6.35 -1.42 15.56
C VAL A 28 6.60 -1.78 14.09
N PRO A 29 7.52 -2.72 13.80
CA PRO A 29 7.82 -3.08 12.41
C PRO A 29 6.60 -3.69 11.72
N GLY A 30 6.45 -3.46 10.41
CA GLY A 30 5.33 -4.02 9.63
C GLY A 30 5.34 -5.54 9.53
N HIS A 31 6.49 -6.18 9.72
CA HIS A 31 6.67 -7.62 9.57
C HIS A 31 6.66 -8.41 10.90
N SER A 32 6.64 -7.73 12.05
CA SER A 32 6.63 -8.38 13.36
C SER A 32 5.85 -7.57 14.40
N GLU A 33 5.21 -8.28 15.32
CA GLU A 33 4.59 -7.73 16.52
C GLU A 33 5.31 -8.21 17.79
N SER A 34 6.31 -9.08 17.61
CA SER A 34 7.01 -9.71 18.73
C SER A 34 8.03 -8.79 19.39
N TYR A 35 8.44 -7.73 18.72
CA TYR A 35 9.43 -6.78 19.22
C TYR A 35 9.16 -5.36 18.68
N LEU A 36 9.75 -4.39 19.36
CA LEU A 36 9.79 -2.98 18.96
C LEU A 36 11.22 -2.62 18.55
N ILE A 37 11.35 -1.71 17.61
CA ILE A 37 12.61 -1.03 17.35
C ILE A 37 12.61 0.26 18.15
N ARG A 38 13.55 0.37 19.09
CA ARG A 38 13.80 1.57 19.88
C ARG A 38 15.04 2.27 19.34
N ILE A 39 14.87 3.54 19.03
CA ILE A 39 15.94 4.44 18.58
C ILE A 39 16.11 5.50 19.67
N GLU A 40 17.29 5.58 20.26
CA GLU A 40 17.64 6.56 21.26
C GLU A 40 18.49 7.63 20.59
N LEU A 41 18.10 8.89 20.78
CA LEU A 41 18.73 10.05 20.21
C LEU A 41 19.49 10.82 21.30
N PHE A 42 20.59 11.45 20.92
CA PHE A 42 21.25 12.47 21.71
C PHE A 42 21.37 13.73 20.83
N GLY A 43 20.49 14.68 21.06
CA GLY A 43 20.33 15.82 20.16
C GLY A 43 19.91 15.35 18.77
N ASP A 44 20.70 15.67 17.75
CA ASP A 44 20.46 15.31 16.35
C ASP A 44 21.15 13.98 15.92
N THR A 45 21.77 13.28 16.87
CA THR A 45 22.51 12.04 16.56
C THR A 45 21.81 10.81 17.12
N VAL A 46 21.84 9.70 16.37
CA VAL A 46 21.39 8.41 16.85
C VAL A 46 22.46 7.82 17.76
N GLU A 47 22.15 7.63 19.02
CA GLU A 47 23.06 7.04 20.00
C GLU A 47 22.97 5.51 19.98
N ARG A 48 21.74 4.97 19.93
CA ARG A 48 21.54 3.53 19.96
C ARG A 48 20.29 3.11 19.17
N ILE A 49 20.38 1.96 18.52
CA ILE A 49 19.26 1.26 17.91
C ILE A 49 19.17 -0.13 18.51
N CYS A 50 18.02 -0.50 19.08
CA CYS A 50 17.85 -1.81 19.69
C CYS A 50 16.47 -2.40 19.44
N GLU A 51 16.40 -3.73 19.40
CA GLU A 51 15.17 -4.49 19.51
C GLU A 51 14.79 -4.64 20.98
N VAL A 52 13.52 -4.42 21.28
CA VAL A 52 13.01 -4.42 22.66
C VAL A 52 11.74 -5.27 22.71
N ASP A 53 11.64 -6.14 23.69
CA ASP A 53 10.42 -6.86 24.01
C ASP A 53 9.33 -5.87 24.46
N PRO A 54 8.17 -5.86 23.78
CA PRO A 54 7.12 -4.89 24.06
C PRO A 54 6.45 -5.04 25.42
N LEU A 55 6.55 -6.21 26.05
CA LEU A 55 5.91 -6.52 27.33
C LEU A 55 6.85 -6.24 28.51
N THR A 56 8.08 -6.73 28.40
CA THR A 56 9.06 -6.67 29.50
C THR A 56 9.97 -5.46 29.41
N GLY A 57 10.13 -4.86 28.24
CA GLY A 57 11.08 -3.77 27.98
C GLY A 57 12.53 -4.25 27.87
N HIS A 58 12.78 -5.57 27.90
CA HIS A 58 14.14 -6.11 27.76
C HIS A 58 14.68 -5.90 26.35
N ILE A 59 15.96 -5.55 26.27
CA ILE A 59 16.69 -5.42 25.02
C ILE A 59 17.00 -6.83 24.51
N LEU A 60 16.51 -7.15 23.31
CA LEU A 60 16.72 -8.43 22.62
C LEU A 60 17.97 -8.41 21.75
N GLY A 61 18.30 -7.25 21.18
CA GLY A 61 19.46 -7.06 20.32
C GLY A 61 19.79 -5.58 20.13
N SER A 62 21.04 -5.29 19.74
CA SER A 62 21.50 -3.93 19.41
C SER A 62 22.10 -3.92 18.01
N TYR A 63 21.88 -2.84 17.27
CA TYR A 63 22.23 -2.70 15.87
C TYR A 63 22.94 -1.37 15.61
N ASN A 64 23.90 -1.37 14.73
CA ASN A 64 24.54 -0.14 14.23
C ASN A 64 23.70 0.51 13.11
N THR A 65 22.93 -0.31 12.40
CA THR A 65 22.07 0.11 11.29
C THR A 65 20.82 -0.76 11.29
N TYR A 66 19.66 -0.19 11.05
CA TYR A 66 18.42 -0.93 10.93
C TYR A 66 17.58 -0.38 9.78
N THR A 67 17.02 -1.25 8.95
CA THR A 67 16.17 -0.86 7.83
C THR A 67 14.70 -1.04 8.22
N ILE A 68 13.96 0.06 8.25
CA ILE A 68 12.52 0.06 8.52
C ILE A 68 11.79 -0.04 7.19
N TYR A 69 11.11 -1.15 6.98
CA TYR A 69 10.27 -1.37 5.81
C TYR A 69 8.86 -0.83 6.03
N PRO A 70 8.17 -0.36 4.98
CA PRO A 70 6.77 0.00 5.07
C PRO A 70 5.92 -1.17 5.57
N ALA A 71 4.94 -0.90 6.43
CA ALA A 71 4.02 -1.90 6.95
C ALA A 71 2.92 -2.27 5.94
N TYR A 72 2.66 -1.39 4.99
CA TYR A 72 1.61 -1.54 3.99
C TYR A 72 2.21 -1.40 2.59
N GLY A 73 1.59 -2.05 1.62
CA GLY A 73 1.88 -1.83 0.20
C GLY A 73 1.44 -0.44 -0.26
N TYR A 74 1.88 -0.05 -1.45
CA TYR A 74 1.51 1.23 -2.09
C TYR A 74 1.98 2.50 -1.37
N VAL A 75 2.98 2.41 -0.50
CA VAL A 75 3.60 3.57 0.12
C VAL A 75 4.46 4.29 -0.90
N THR A 76 4.18 5.56 -1.14
CA THR A 76 4.90 6.39 -2.11
C THR A 76 5.16 7.79 -1.55
N LYS A 77 6.00 8.57 -2.25
CA LYS A 77 6.26 9.96 -1.86
C LYS A 77 4.99 10.80 -1.99
N LYS A 78 4.82 11.78 -1.10
CA LYS A 78 3.65 12.67 -1.09
C LYS A 78 3.38 13.34 -2.43
N GLU A 79 4.44 13.78 -3.12
CA GLU A 79 4.32 14.41 -4.45
C GLU A 79 3.76 13.45 -5.50
N GLN A 80 4.18 12.18 -5.46
CA GLN A 80 3.69 11.14 -6.37
C GLN A 80 2.24 10.78 -6.05
N MET A 81 1.88 10.71 -4.77
CA MET A 81 0.49 10.49 -4.35
C MET A 81 -0.43 11.62 -4.83
N LEU A 82 -0.01 12.89 -4.71
CA LEU A 82 -0.79 14.01 -5.22
C LEU A 82 -1.01 13.94 -6.73
N LYS A 83 0.03 13.59 -7.50
CA LYS A 83 -0.11 13.35 -8.94
C LYS A 83 -1.05 12.21 -9.26
N ALA A 84 -1.00 11.12 -8.48
CA ALA A 84 -1.96 10.02 -8.61
C ALA A 84 -3.39 10.49 -8.36
N CYS A 85 -3.63 11.27 -7.30
CA CYS A 85 -4.95 11.84 -7.01
C CYS A 85 -5.49 12.71 -8.17
N ASP A 86 -4.63 13.50 -8.81
CA ASP A 86 -5.04 14.33 -9.95
C ASP A 86 -5.41 13.49 -11.18
N THR A 87 -4.65 12.42 -11.45
CA THR A 87 -4.96 11.49 -12.55
C THR A 87 -6.19 10.64 -12.28
N ILE A 88 -6.43 10.21 -11.03
CA ILE A 88 -7.66 9.52 -10.61
C ILE A 88 -8.86 10.46 -10.81
N SER A 89 -8.77 11.71 -10.35
CA SER A 89 -9.86 12.68 -10.48
C SER A 89 -10.21 12.94 -11.95
N LYS A 90 -9.20 13.03 -12.83
CA LYS A 90 -9.44 13.21 -14.26
C LYS A 90 -10.16 12.03 -14.88
N GLU A 91 -9.72 10.80 -14.59
CA GLU A 91 -10.35 9.59 -15.09
C GLU A 91 -11.79 9.43 -14.53
N LEU A 92 -12.02 9.85 -13.29
CA LEU A 92 -13.36 9.89 -12.69
C LEU A 92 -14.30 10.75 -13.53
N GLU A 93 -13.93 11.99 -13.87
CA GLU A 93 -14.79 12.87 -14.65
C GLU A 93 -15.12 12.29 -16.03
N GLU A 94 -14.14 11.70 -16.72
CA GLU A 94 -14.35 11.02 -18.01
C GLU A 94 -15.35 9.85 -17.85
N ARG A 95 -15.25 9.10 -16.75
CA ARG A 95 -16.11 7.95 -16.49
C ARG A 95 -17.52 8.34 -16.06
N LEU A 96 -17.64 9.38 -15.27
CA LEU A 96 -18.94 9.94 -14.86
C LEU A 96 -19.71 10.46 -16.08
N GLN A 97 -19.04 11.12 -17.02
CA GLN A 97 -19.67 11.55 -18.27
C GLN A 97 -20.20 10.35 -19.06
N TYR A 98 -19.42 9.28 -19.18
CA TYR A 98 -19.86 8.04 -19.83
C TYR A 98 -21.12 7.45 -19.16
N PHE A 99 -21.18 7.36 -17.83
CA PHE A 99 -22.37 6.82 -17.15
C PHE A 99 -23.59 7.73 -17.27
N LYS A 100 -23.37 9.03 -17.37
CA LYS A 100 -24.44 10.01 -17.61
C LYS A 100 -25.03 9.84 -19.01
N ASP A 101 -24.20 9.66 -20.01
CA ASP A 101 -24.60 9.45 -21.41
C ASP A 101 -25.36 8.13 -21.58
N GLU A 102 -24.94 7.08 -20.81
CA GLU A 102 -25.60 5.78 -20.75
C GLU A 102 -26.83 5.73 -19.84
N THR A 103 -27.22 6.86 -19.23
CA THR A 103 -28.35 6.94 -18.26
C THR A 103 -28.24 6.02 -17.06
N LYS A 104 -27.01 5.65 -16.65
CA LYS A 104 -26.69 4.79 -15.49
C LYS A 104 -26.49 5.64 -14.24
N LEU A 105 -27.58 6.25 -13.76
CA LEU A 105 -27.49 7.24 -12.67
C LEU A 105 -27.04 6.65 -11.34
N LEU A 106 -27.39 5.40 -11.04
CA LEU A 106 -27.01 4.76 -9.80
C LEU A 106 -25.50 4.47 -9.75
N GLU A 107 -24.95 3.98 -10.85
CA GLU A 107 -23.51 3.76 -11.02
C GLU A 107 -22.74 5.08 -10.99
N TYR A 108 -23.28 6.11 -11.61
CA TYR A 108 -22.76 7.48 -11.55
C TYR A 108 -22.60 7.96 -10.11
N GLU A 109 -23.68 7.97 -9.32
CA GLU A 109 -23.67 8.48 -7.95
C GLU A 109 -22.72 7.68 -7.04
N ARG A 110 -22.77 6.35 -7.12
CA ARG A 110 -21.91 5.48 -6.30
C ARG A 110 -20.44 5.66 -6.62
N LEU A 111 -20.10 5.74 -7.90
CA LEU A 111 -18.73 5.95 -8.34
C LEU A 111 -18.22 7.31 -7.89
N ASP A 112 -18.99 8.37 -8.13
CA ASP A 112 -18.63 9.74 -7.75
C ASP A 112 -18.38 9.85 -6.25
N GLN A 113 -19.32 9.45 -5.43
CA GLN A 113 -19.21 9.55 -3.97
C GLN A 113 -18.02 8.76 -3.43
N ARG A 114 -17.86 7.50 -3.86
CA ARG A 114 -16.76 6.66 -3.38
C ARG A 114 -15.40 7.22 -3.80
N THR A 115 -15.23 7.51 -5.09
CA THR A 115 -13.90 7.89 -5.59
C THR A 115 -13.47 9.26 -5.06
N ARG A 116 -14.39 10.21 -4.88
CA ARG A 116 -14.04 11.50 -4.25
C ARG A 116 -13.63 11.33 -2.80
N HIS A 117 -14.33 10.49 -2.05
CA HIS A 117 -13.95 10.16 -0.67
C HIS A 117 -12.56 9.49 -0.61
N ASP A 118 -12.29 8.50 -1.48
CA ASP A 118 -11.00 7.82 -1.55
C ASP A 118 -9.86 8.80 -1.91
N VAL A 119 -10.09 9.71 -2.87
CA VAL A 119 -9.12 10.75 -3.24
C VAL A 119 -8.83 11.71 -2.09
N GLU A 120 -9.84 12.09 -1.32
CA GLU A 120 -9.68 12.92 -0.12
C GLU A 120 -8.81 12.21 0.92
N MET A 121 -9.10 10.94 1.22
CA MET A 121 -8.28 10.13 2.13
C MET A 121 -6.84 9.97 1.63
N LEU A 122 -6.64 9.74 0.33
CA LEU A 122 -5.29 9.65 -0.25
C LEU A 122 -4.51 10.97 -0.12
N ARG A 123 -5.17 12.12 -0.25
CA ARG A 123 -4.52 13.45 -0.08
C ARG A 123 -4.16 13.74 1.37
N GLU A 124 -5.02 13.39 2.31
CA GLU A 124 -4.86 13.72 3.73
C GLU A 124 -3.99 12.71 4.47
N VAL A 125 -4.29 11.42 4.31
CA VAL A 125 -3.67 10.33 5.07
C VAL A 125 -2.66 9.54 4.24
N GLY A 126 -2.76 9.59 2.90
CA GLY A 126 -1.95 8.80 1.99
C GLY A 126 -2.42 7.35 1.82
N MET A 127 -3.59 7.01 2.36
CA MET A 127 -4.19 5.68 2.28
C MET A 127 -5.70 5.76 2.19
N CYS A 128 -6.31 4.77 1.52
CA CYS A 128 -7.75 4.55 1.53
C CYS A 128 -8.05 3.04 1.49
N PRO A 129 -9.25 2.60 1.90
CA PRO A 129 -9.69 1.23 1.70
C PRO A 129 -9.71 0.88 0.20
N GLY A 130 -9.10 -0.24 -0.19
CA GLY A 130 -9.03 -0.63 -1.60
C GLY A 130 -8.03 0.19 -2.42
N ILE A 131 -6.96 0.71 -1.79
CA ILE A 131 -5.89 1.48 -2.47
C ILE A 131 -5.30 0.74 -3.67
N GLU A 132 -5.31 -0.59 -3.67
CA GLU A 132 -4.89 -1.44 -4.78
C GLU A 132 -5.65 -1.17 -6.08
N ASN A 133 -6.88 -0.67 -5.99
CA ASN A 133 -7.69 -0.30 -7.15
C ASN A 133 -7.11 0.91 -7.91
N TYR A 134 -6.32 1.72 -7.22
CA TYR A 134 -5.66 2.90 -7.76
C TYR A 134 -4.17 2.66 -8.08
N SER A 135 -3.72 1.40 -8.00
CA SER A 135 -2.30 1.03 -8.16
C SER A 135 -1.68 1.56 -9.45
N ARG A 136 -2.42 1.56 -10.56
CA ARG A 136 -1.95 2.10 -11.84
C ARG A 136 -1.54 3.58 -11.74
N HIS A 137 -2.34 4.39 -11.06
CA HIS A 137 -2.07 5.83 -10.87
C HIS A 137 -0.89 6.04 -9.92
N ILE A 138 -0.82 5.25 -8.85
CA ILE A 138 0.23 5.31 -7.85
C ILE A 138 1.59 4.90 -8.45
N ASP A 139 1.60 3.84 -9.26
CA ASP A 139 2.79 3.34 -9.95
C ASP A 139 3.15 4.15 -11.20
N GLY A 140 2.24 5.02 -11.69
CA GLY A 140 2.43 5.78 -12.92
C GLY A 140 2.37 4.93 -14.21
N ARG A 141 1.72 3.76 -14.15
CA ARG A 141 1.55 2.87 -15.32
C ARG A 141 0.53 3.44 -16.31
N LYS A 142 0.71 3.12 -17.59
CA LYS A 142 -0.26 3.44 -18.63
C LYS A 142 -1.47 2.51 -18.57
N ALA A 143 -2.61 2.98 -19.07
CA ALA A 143 -3.81 2.14 -19.21
C ALA A 143 -3.50 0.87 -20.02
N GLY A 144 -3.96 -0.29 -19.55
CA GLY A 144 -3.70 -1.60 -20.14
C GLY A 144 -2.32 -2.21 -19.83
N GLN A 145 -1.45 -1.50 -19.12
CA GLN A 145 -0.17 -2.04 -18.67
C GLN A 145 -0.38 -2.90 -17.43
N ARG A 146 0.06 -4.18 -17.49
CA ARG A 146 -0.05 -5.09 -16.34
C ARG A 146 0.70 -4.58 -15.11
N PRO A 147 0.25 -4.89 -13.89
CA PRO A 147 1.01 -4.62 -12.68
C PRO A 147 2.28 -5.47 -12.61
N TYR A 148 3.24 -5.03 -11.81
CA TYR A 148 4.42 -5.80 -11.48
C TYR A 148 4.04 -7.02 -10.65
N THR A 149 4.66 -8.15 -10.95
CA THR A 149 4.51 -9.41 -10.24
C THR A 149 5.82 -9.82 -9.60
N LEU A 150 5.81 -10.81 -8.72
CA LEU A 150 7.03 -11.33 -8.11
C LEU A 150 8.08 -11.75 -9.16
N ILE A 151 7.62 -12.25 -10.30
CA ILE A 151 8.50 -12.67 -11.40
C ILE A 151 9.31 -11.51 -11.99
N ASP A 152 8.79 -10.29 -11.96
CA ASP A 152 9.47 -9.10 -12.48
C ASP A 152 10.70 -8.69 -11.64
N TYR A 153 10.80 -9.19 -10.40
CA TYR A 153 11.94 -8.95 -9.51
C TYR A 153 13.06 -9.97 -9.64
N PHE A 154 12.84 -11.05 -10.40
CA PHE A 154 13.92 -12.00 -10.68
C PHE A 154 14.90 -11.43 -11.72
N PRO A 155 16.17 -11.88 -11.69
CA PRO A 155 17.12 -11.61 -12.78
C PRO A 155 16.53 -12.02 -14.14
N LYS A 156 16.97 -11.39 -15.22
CA LYS A 156 16.49 -11.74 -16.57
C LYS A 156 16.76 -13.19 -16.95
N ASP A 157 17.83 -13.74 -16.40
CA ASP A 157 18.27 -15.11 -16.61
C ASP A 157 18.01 -15.92 -15.33
N PHE A 158 16.83 -16.51 -15.23
CA PHE A 158 16.44 -17.36 -14.11
C PHE A 158 15.79 -18.64 -14.59
N LEU A 159 15.96 -19.70 -13.83
CA LEU A 159 15.31 -21.00 -14.06
C LEU A 159 14.01 -21.07 -13.26
N LEU A 160 12.90 -21.23 -13.96
CA LEU A 160 11.60 -21.49 -13.35
C LEU A 160 11.33 -22.99 -13.32
N VAL A 161 11.26 -23.57 -12.14
CA VAL A 161 10.86 -24.96 -11.94
C VAL A 161 9.41 -24.99 -11.47
N VAL A 162 8.54 -25.64 -12.24
CA VAL A 162 7.11 -25.79 -11.93
C VAL A 162 6.87 -27.21 -11.46
N ASP A 163 6.61 -27.36 -10.16
CA ASP A 163 6.22 -28.65 -9.59
C ASP A 163 4.77 -28.98 -9.99
N GLU A 164 4.46 -30.28 -10.14
CA GLU A 164 3.12 -30.75 -10.56
C GLU A 164 2.56 -30.01 -11.80
N SER A 165 3.44 -29.75 -12.77
CA SER A 165 3.12 -28.94 -13.95
C SER A 165 1.89 -29.47 -14.74
N HIS A 166 1.65 -30.78 -14.69
CA HIS A 166 0.49 -31.43 -15.34
C HIS A 166 -0.85 -31.01 -14.73
N VAL A 167 -0.87 -30.58 -13.46
CA VAL A 167 -2.05 -30.02 -12.78
C VAL A 167 -2.05 -28.49 -12.83
N MET A 168 -0.92 -27.87 -12.53
CA MET A 168 -0.82 -26.42 -12.40
C MET A 168 -1.08 -25.68 -13.71
N LEU A 169 -0.52 -26.14 -14.82
CA LEU A 169 -0.69 -25.44 -16.10
C LEU A 169 -2.14 -25.47 -16.65
N PRO A 170 -2.88 -26.60 -16.63
CA PRO A 170 -4.29 -26.60 -16.95
C PRO A 170 -5.13 -25.71 -16.04
N GLN A 171 -4.81 -25.67 -14.73
CA GLN A 171 -5.50 -24.82 -13.76
C GLN A 171 -5.33 -23.33 -14.07
N ILE A 172 -4.11 -22.88 -14.33
CA ILE A 172 -3.81 -21.49 -14.72
C ILE A 172 -4.56 -21.11 -16.01
N ARG A 173 -4.58 -22.01 -17.01
CA ARG A 173 -5.33 -21.80 -18.25
C ARG A 173 -6.83 -21.67 -18.01
N GLY A 174 -7.39 -22.50 -17.13
CA GLY A 174 -8.81 -22.44 -16.77
C GLY A 174 -9.20 -21.14 -16.05
N MET A 175 -8.28 -20.60 -15.23
CA MET A 175 -8.50 -19.35 -14.51
C MET A 175 -8.45 -18.10 -15.40
N TYR A 176 -7.75 -18.14 -16.53
CA TYR A 176 -7.51 -16.97 -17.37
C TYR A 176 -8.80 -16.24 -17.81
N ASN A 177 -9.77 -16.98 -18.36
CA ASN A 177 -11.02 -16.38 -18.84
C ASN A 177 -11.88 -15.82 -17.71
N GLY A 178 -11.93 -16.50 -16.57
CA GLY A 178 -12.66 -16.04 -15.39
C GLY A 178 -12.05 -14.76 -14.79
N ASP A 179 -10.73 -14.72 -14.67
CA ASP A 179 -10.02 -13.54 -14.17
C ASP A 179 -10.15 -12.35 -15.12
N ARG A 180 -10.05 -12.59 -16.43
CA ARG A 180 -10.25 -11.58 -17.46
C ARG A 180 -11.65 -10.96 -17.39
N SER A 181 -12.70 -11.80 -17.36
CA SER A 181 -14.08 -11.31 -17.28
C SER A 181 -14.32 -10.48 -16.01
N ARG A 182 -13.80 -10.93 -14.87
CA ARG A 182 -13.86 -10.18 -13.61
C ARG A 182 -13.14 -8.83 -13.73
N LYS A 183 -11.95 -8.79 -14.27
CA LYS A 183 -11.17 -7.57 -14.44
C LYS A 183 -11.82 -6.58 -15.40
N GLU A 184 -12.39 -7.04 -16.52
CA GLU A 184 -13.12 -6.19 -17.45
C GLU A 184 -14.31 -5.48 -16.75
N THR A 185 -15.03 -6.20 -15.89
CA THR A 185 -16.10 -5.60 -15.07
C THR A 185 -15.54 -4.58 -14.06
N LEU A 186 -14.42 -4.90 -13.40
CA LEU A 186 -13.80 -4.00 -12.41
C LEU A 186 -13.23 -2.73 -13.06
N VAL A 187 -12.61 -2.83 -14.23
CA VAL A 187 -12.16 -1.67 -15.03
C VAL A 187 -13.34 -0.76 -15.37
N CYS A 188 -14.48 -1.34 -15.74
CA CYS A 188 -15.69 -0.57 -16.03
C CYS A 188 -16.14 0.29 -14.84
N LEU A 189 -15.89 -0.17 -13.62
CA LEU A 189 -16.27 0.50 -12.37
C LEU A 189 -15.12 1.25 -11.69
N LEU A 190 -13.99 1.47 -12.36
CA LEU A 190 -12.75 2.04 -11.79
C LEU A 190 -12.24 1.28 -10.54
N TYR A 191 -12.49 -0.01 -10.45
CA TYR A 191 -11.94 -0.85 -9.37
C TYR A 191 -10.55 -1.41 -9.67
N THR A 192 -10.18 -1.48 -10.93
CA THR A 192 -8.83 -1.83 -11.39
C THR A 192 -8.63 -1.22 -12.77
N SER A 193 -7.45 -0.81 -13.01
CA SER A 193 -7.03 -0.27 -14.28
C SER A 193 -5.95 -1.14 -14.91
#